data_7576df214973e4a31826622f7f1ac2c6
#
_entry.id   7576df214973e4a31826622f7f1ac2c6
#
_cell.length_a   1.000
_cell.length_b   1.000
_cell.length_c   1.000
_cell.angle_alpha   90.00
_cell.angle_beta   90.00
_cell.angle_gamma   90.00
#
_symmetry.space_group_name_H-M   'P 1'
#
loop_
_entity.id
_entity.type
_entity.pdbx_description
1 polymer ?
#
loop_
_entity_poly.entity_id
_entity_poly.type
_entity_poly.pdbx_seq_one_letter_code
_entity_poly.pdbx_strand_id
1 'polypeptide(L)'
;MIIPDYFIKKNFKPKISENPSESLSVCVVIPSFNESSLDKSLLSLANCKNHIGAAEVIVVVNHPENSSVEIIEQSQKSAQLVEDFNFKYGNSKLNFYTIEAFELQNKHAGVGLARQIGMDEAAFRLFSIGNPNGIIACFDADATCADNYLEELEQLWIQNPDTTACSIRYEHPTSGTEYPAEIYKGIAGYELHLRCYNQASRHIGFPFSYHTIGSSMACSANTYVKFGGMNRHKAGEDFYFLQKIIPHGNFRELNTTKIIPSPRS
;
A
#
# COMPACT_ATOMS: atom_id res chain seq x y z
N MET A 1 6.80 -20.61 -16.08
CA MET A 1 6.43 -19.23 -15.64
C MET A 1 5.87 -18.46 -16.83
N ILE A 2 4.64 -17.97 -16.76
CA ILE A 2 4.05 -17.11 -17.81
C ILE A 2 4.07 -15.69 -17.27
N ILE A 3 4.97 -14.87 -17.81
CA ILE A 3 5.04 -13.44 -17.46
C ILE A 3 3.99 -12.71 -18.30
N PRO A 4 3.05 -11.98 -17.67
CA PRO A 4 2.02 -11.23 -18.40
C PRO A 4 2.60 -10.20 -19.39
N ASP A 5 1.91 -10.02 -20.51
CA ASP A 5 2.24 -9.00 -21.53
C ASP A 5 2.37 -7.58 -20.96
N TYR A 6 1.73 -7.32 -19.83
CA TYR A 6 1.85 -6.07 -19.07
C TYR A 6 3.29 -5.67 -18.80
N PHE A 7 4.10 -6.62 -18.32
CA PHE A 7 5.52 -6.36 -18.00
C PHE A 7 6.37 -6.22 -19.26
N ILE A 8 6.05 -7.00 -20.30
CA ILE A 8 6.74 -6.91 -21.60
C ILE A 8 6.50 -5.53 -22.22
N LYS A 9 5.23 -5.09 -22.29
CA LYS A 9 4.85 -3.78 -22.85
C LYS A 9 5.44 -2.59 -22.09
N LYS A 10 5.65 -2.74 -20.79
CA LYS A 10 6.29 -1.73 -19.94
C LYS A 10 7.82 -1.77 -19.98
N ASN A 11 8.43 -2.76 -20.64
CA ASN A 11 9.87 -3.04 -20.53
C ASN A 11 10.31 -3.08 -19.05
N PHE A 12 9.49 -3.76 -18.23
CA PHE A 12 9.70 -3.82 -16.78
C PHE A 12 11.01 -4.54 -16.46
N LYS A 13 11.74 -3.99 -15.49
CA LYS A 13 12.95 -4.61 -14.93
C LYS A 13 12.79 -4.70 -13.42
N PRO A 14 12.93 -5.90 -12.84
CA PRO A 14 12.92 -6.07 -11.40
C PRO A 14 13.95 -5.17 -10.71
N LYS A 15 13.59 -4.65 -9.56
CA LYS A 15 14.43 -3.76 -8.76
C LYS A 15 14.95 -4.42 -7.48
N ILE A 16 14.32 -5.50 -7.07
CA ILE A 16 14.72 -6.31 -5.91
C ILE A 16 15.42 -7.56 -6.49
N SER A 17 16.68 -7.78 -6.07
CA SER A 17 17.53 -8.87 -6.59
C SER A 17 17.20 -10.22 -5.96
N GLU A 18 16.72 -10.21 -4.70
CA GLU A 18 16.40 -11.40 -3.95
C GLU A 18 15.17 -12.11 -4.52
N ASN A 19 15.26 -13.42 -4.65
CA ASN A 19 14.13 -14.20 -5.09
C ASN A 19 13.01 -14.18 -4.03
N PRO A 20 11.74 -14.01 -4.46
CA PRO A 20 10.62 -14.10 -3.52
C PRO A 20 10.48 -15.51 -2.94
N SER A 21 9.94 -15.60 -1.72
CA SER A 21 9.57 -16.89 -1.13
C SER A 21 8.54 -17.61 -1.99
N GLU A 22 8.65 -18.92 -2.15
CA GLU A 22 7.64 -19.73 -2.86
C GLU A 22 6.26 -19.66 -2.20
N SER A 23 6.20 -19.34 -0.91
CA SER A 23 4.95 -19.13 -0.15
C SER A 23 4.49 -17.67 -0.08
N LEU A 24 5.07 -16.76 -0.87
CA LEU A 24 4.69 -15.35 -0.87
C LEU A 24 3.21 -15.18 -1.23
N SER A 25 2.46 -14.58 -0.31
CA SER A 25 1.00 -14.35 -0.43
C SER A 25 0.63 -12.89 -0.44
N VAL A 26 1.37 -12.04 0.29
CA VAL A 26 1.08 -10.60 0.44
C VAL A 26 2.33 -9.77 0.18
N CYS A 27 2.19 -8.75 -0.67
CA CYS A 27 3.16 -7.66 -0.78
C CYS A 27 2.51 -6.37 -0.30
N VAL A 28 3.09 -5.73 0.72
CA VAL A 28 2.68 -4.40 1.22
C VAL A 28 3.56 -3.34 0.57
N VAL A 29 2.97 -2.39 -0.14
CA VAL A 29 3.69 -1.33 -0.86
C VAL A 29 3.54 -0.01 -0.14
N ILE A 30 4.68 0.59 0.21
CA ILE A 30 4.78 1.83 0.98
C ILE A 30 5.54 2.89 0.16
N PRO A 31 4.87 3.88 -0.44
CA PRO A 31 5.56 5.07 -0.97
C PRO A 31 6.08 5.92 0.20
N SER A 32 7.35 6.30 0.17
CA SER A 32 7.98 7.10 1.23
C SER A 32 8.71 8.31 0.64
N PHE A 33 8.22 9.50 0.96
CA PHE A 33 8.81 10.78 0.58
C PHE A 33 9.01 11.65 1.81
N ASN A 34 10.25 11.97 2.14
CA ASN A 34 10.61 12.85 3.27
C ASN A 34 9.89 12.49 4.58
N GLU A 35 9.78 11.19 4.87
CA GLU A 35 9.01 10.68 6.00
C GLU A 35 9.91 10.39 7.20
N SER A 36 9.59 10.99 8.33
CA SER A 36 10.33 10.81 9.58
C SER A 36 9.78 9.72 10.51
N SER A 37 8.54 9.25 10.24
CA SER A 37 7.84 8.29 11.10
C SER A 37 7.72 6.89 10.46
N LEU A 38 8.53 6.60 9.44
CA LEU A 38 8.53 5.32 8.72
C LEU A 38 8.79 4.14 9.67
N ASP A 39 9.58 4.32 10.71
CA ASP A 39 9.88 3.31 11.73
C ASP A 39 8.62 2.78 12.42
N LYS A 40 7.63 3.64 12.72
CA LYS A 40 6.36 3.26 13.33
C LYS A 40 5.53 2.38 12.39
N SER A 41 5.51 2.73 11.12
CA SER A 41 4.81 1.97 10.07
C SER A 41 5.41 0.58 9.91
N LEU A 42 6.73 0.50 9.76
CA LEU A 42 7.45 -0.77 9.65
C LEU A 42 7.29 -1.63 10.91
N LEU A 43 7.35 -1.02 12.11
CA LEU A 43 7.18 -1.75 13.37
C LEU A 43 5.76 -2.33 13.49
N SER A 44 4.72 -1.61 13.06
CA SER A 44 3.37 -2.12 13.09
C SER A 44 3.20 -3.35 12.19
N LEU A 45 3.83 -3.36 11.01
CA LEU A 45 3.85 -4.51 10.11
C LEU A 45 4.69 -5.66 10.64
N ALA A 46 5.84 -5.37 11.29
CA ALA A 46 6.67 -6.39 11.95
C ALA A 46 5.96 -7.07 13.11
N ASN A 47 5.00 -6.39 13.74
CA ASN A 47 4.18 -6.95 14.83
C ASN A 47 2.99 -7.78 14.35
N CYS A 48 2.69 -7.83 13.05
CA CYS A 48 1.62 -8.66 12.51
C CYS A 48 1.90 -10.14 12.78
N LYS A 49 0.87 -10.84 13.23
CA LYS A 49 0.95 -12.24 13.66
C LYS A 49 0.05 -13.13 12.80
N ASN A 50 0.30 -14.44 12.89
CA ASN A 50 -0.57 -15.51 12.38
C ASN A 50 -0.82 -15.50 10.86
N HIS A 51 -0.12 -14.66 10.07
CA HIS A 51 -0.26 -14.75 8.61
C HIS A 51 0.26 -16.10 8.08
N ILE A 52 -0.43 -16.62 7.07
CA ILE A 52 -0.30 -18.01 6.61
C ILE A 52 0.91 -18.15 5.70
N GLY A 53 0.93 -17.38 4.62
CA GLY A 53 2.03 -17.34 3.67
C GLY A 53 3.15 -16.39 4.10
N ALA A 54 4.13 -16.19 3.24
CA ALA A 54 5.12 -15.15 3.42
C ALA A 54 4.58 -13.79 2.99
N ALA A 55 5.04 -12.74 3.64
CA ALA A 55 4.75 -11.35 3.30
C ALA A 55 6.03 -10.58 2.99
N GLU A 56 5.95 -9.64 2.08
CA GLU A 56 7.04 -8.70 1.74
C GLU A 56 6.54 -7.26 1.87
N VAL A 57 7.32 -6.44 2.57
CA VAL A 57 7.10 -5.00 2.68
C VAL A 57 8.06 -4.30 1.74
N ILE A 58 7.53 -3.66 0.71
CA ILE A 58 8.31 -2.99 -0.34
C ILE A 58 8.16 -1.48 -0.14
N VAL A 59 9.20 -0.85 0.38
CA VAL A 59 9.25 0.59 0.59
C VAL A 59 9.88 1.26 -0.61
N VAL A 60 9.12 2.12 -1.29
CA VAL A 60 9.63 2.92 -2.40
C VAL A 60 10.02 4.29 -1.87
N VAL A 61 11.31 4.45 -1.57
CA VAL A 61 11.86 5.73 -1.14
C VAL A 61 12.12 6.60 -2.36
N ASN A 62 11.43 7.74 -2.43
CA ASN A 62 11.47 8.57 -3.63
C ASN A 62 11.71 10.04 -3.32
N HIS A 63 12.39 10.72 -4.25
CA HIS A 63 12.49 12.18 -4.26
C HIS A 63 12.65 12.71 -5.71
N PRO A 64 12.23 13.97 -5.97
CA PRO A 64 12.44 14.63 -7.25
C PRO A 64 13.93 14.93 -7.54
N GLU A 65 14.26 15.16 -8.81
CA GLU A 65 15.59 15.50 -9.29
C GLU A 65 16.20 16.78 -8.69
N ASN A 66 15.37 17.73 -8.26
CA ASN A 66 15.81 19.01 -7.68
C ASN A 66 15.49 19.10 -6.17
N SER A 67 15.60 18.00 -5.46
CA SER A 67 15.37 17.97 -4.02
C SER A 67 16.47 18.70 -3.25
N SER A 68 16.11 19.29 -2.10
CA SER A 68 17.10 19.87 -1.19
C SER A 68 17.97 18.79 -0.56
N VAL A 69 19.11 19.20 -0.02
CA VAL A 69 20.06 18.28 0.65
C VAL A 69 19.37 17.53 1.80
N GLU A 70 18.52 18.22 2.55
CA GLU A 70 17.79 17.64 3.69
C GLU A 70 16.86 16.50 3.23
N ILE A 71 16.17 16.67 2.09
CA ILE A 71 15.29 15.64 1.51
C ILE A 71 16.11 14.45 1.05
N ILE A 72 17.26 14.69 0.41
CA ILE A 72 18.15 13.62 -0.07
C ILE A 72 18.68 12.83 1.14
N GLU A 73 19.18 13.52 2.18
CA GLU A 73 19.65 12.88 3.41
C GLU A 73 18.54 12.08 4.11
N GLN A 74 17.30 12.62 4.17
CA GLN A 74 16.18 11.90 4.75
C GLN A 74 15.82 10.66 3.92
N SER A 75 15.90 10.73 2.60
CA SER A 75 15.68 9.58 1.72
C SER A 75 16.72 8.48 1.96
N GLN A 76 18.01 8.85 2.09
CA GLN A 76 19.08 7.90 2.42
C GLN A 76 18.88 7.25 3.79
N LYS A 77 18.49 8.04 4.80
CA LYS A 77 18.15 7.52 6.14
C LYS A 77 16.96 6.55 6.09
N SER A 78 15.94 6.89 5.30
CA SER A 78 14.77 6.00 5.14
C SER A 78 15.15 4.69 4.46
N ALA A 79 16.01 4.70 3.44
CA ALA A 79 16.49 3.49 2.79
C ALA A 79 17.29 2.61 3.78
N GLN A 80 18.25 3.19 4.50
CA GLN A 80 19.04 2.49 5.51
C GLN A 80 18.15 1.92 6.64
N LEU A 81 17.13 2.67 7.08
CA LEU A 81 16.19 2.20 8.09
C LEU A 81 15.49 0.91 7.66
N VAL A 82 15.06 0.79 6.40
CA VAL A 82 14.40 -0.42 5.90
C VAL A 82 15.36 -1.61 5.90
N GLU A 83 16.63 -1.41 5.53
CA GLU A 83 17.66 -2.45 5.59
C GLU A 83 17.89 -2.91 7.03
N ASP A 84 18.02 -1.98 7.99
CA ASP A 84 18.16 -2.27 9.40
C ASP A 84 16.94 -3.03 9.96
N PHE A 85 15.73 -2.66 9.50
CA PHE A 85 14.50 -3.39 9.85
C PHE A 85 14.50 -4.81 9.30
N ASN A 86 14.92 -5.01 8.05
CA ASN A 86 15.03 -6.35 7.47
C ASN A 86 16.05 -7.20 8.23
N PHE A 87 17.19 -6.63 8.60
CA PHE A 87 18.20 -7.33 9.40
C PHE A 87 17.67 -7.74 10.78
N LYS A 88 16.88 -6.88 11.43
CA LYS A 88 16.39 -7.08 12.79
C LYS A 88 15.12 -7.96 12.88
N TYR A 89 14.19 -7.76 11.95
CA TYR A 89 12.85 -8.35 12.00
C TYR A 89 12.57 -9.30 10.84
N GLY A 90 13.38 -9.27 9.78
CA GLY A 90 13.26 -10.16 8.63
C GLY A 90 13.42 -11.63 9.02
N ASN A 91 12.59 -12.48 8.44
CA ASN A 91 12.59 -13.92 8.68
C ASN A 91 11.99 -14.67 7.49
N SER A 92 11.80 -15.99 7.61
CA SER A 92 11.25 -16.79 6.51
C SER A 92 9.82 -16.43 6.09
N LYS A 93 9.10 -15.65 6.91
CA LYS A 93 7.70 -15.24 6.64
C LYS A 93 7.51 -13.75 6.40
N LEU A 94 8.44 -12.89 6.80
CA LEU A 94 8.31 -11.45 6.63
C LEU A 94 9.67 -10.85 6.26
N ASN A 95 9.73 -10.13 5.14
CA ASN A 95 10.93 -9.44 4.70
C ASN A 95 10.60 -8.00 4.31
N PHE A 96 11.58 -7.11 4.46
CA PHE A 96 11.48 -5.69 4.15
C PHE A 96 12.50 -5.36 3.06
N TYR A 97 12.05 -4.72 1.99
CA TYR A 97 12.89 -4.34 0.85
C TYR A 97 12.75 -2.86 0.54
N THR A 98 13.85 -2.25 0.13
CA THR A 98 13.88 -0.87 -0.36
C THR A 98 13.94 -0.85 -1.87
N ILE A 99 13.17 0.04 -2.49
CA ILE A 99 13.35 0.47 -3.87
C ILE A 99 13.70 1.95 -3.84
N GLU A 100 14.92 2.27 -4.27
CA GLU A 100 15.36 3.65 -4.43
C GLU A 100 14.84 4.20 -5.76
N ALA A 101 13.91 5.14 -5.67
CA ALA A 101 13.33 5.88 -6.79
C ALA A 101 13.76 7.35 -6.71
N PHE A 102 15.07 7.56 -6.73
CA PHE A 102 15.69 8.88 -6.60
C PHE A 102 15.70 9.64 -7.93
N GLU A 103 15.81 10.96 -7.84
CA GLU A 103 15.92 11.85 -9.00
C GLU A 103 14.78 11.71 -10.01
N LEU A 104 13.56 11.50 -9.52
CA LEU A 104 12.38 11.42 -10.39
C LEU A 104 12.11 12.77 -11.06
N GLN A 105 11.77 12.73 -12.36
CA GLN A 105 11.38 13.94 -13.08
C GLN A 105 10.24 14.66 -12.35
N ASN A 106 10.39 15.96 -12.09
CA ASN A 106 9.44 16.76 -11.33
C ASN A 106 7.98 16.67 -11.81
N LYS A 107 7.78 16.48 -13.12
CA LYS A 107 6.46 16.31 -13.71
C LYS A 107 5.71 15.09 -13.16
N HIS A 108 6.44 14.02 -12.83
CA HIS A 108 5.89 12.72 -12.44
C HIS A 108 6.20 12.35 -10.99
N ALA A 109 7.13 13.07 -10.34
CA ALA A 109 7.47 12.83 -8.94
C ALA A 109 6.23 13.04 -8.05
N GLY A 110 5.82 12.00 -7.35
CA GLY A 110 4.64 12.00 -6.47
C GLY A 110 4.26 10.60 -6.04
N VAL A 111 3.31 10.53 -5.11
CA VAL A 111 2.83 9.29 -4.49
C VAL A 111 2.34 8.26 -5.53
N GLY A 112 1.65 8.68 -6.57
CA GLY A 112 1.12 7.78 -7.60
C GLY A 112 2.21 7.05 -8.38
N LEU A 113 3.32 7.72 -8.74
CA LEU A 113 4.44 7.06 -9.41
C LEU A 113 5.19 6.12 -8.44
N ALA A 114 5.45 6.55 -7.22
CA ALA A 114 6.10 5.71 -6.22
C ALA A 114 5.27 4.44 -5.92
N ARG A 115 3.96 4.60 -5.73
CA ARG A 115 3.03 3.48 -5.54
C ARG A 115 3.01 2.57 -6.77
N GLN A 116 3.02 3.13 -7.99
CA GLN A 116 3.11 2.32 -9.21
C GLN A 116 4.39 1.49 -9.26
N ILE A 117 5.55 2.08 -8.94
CA ILE A 117 6.85 1.37 -8.95
C ILE A 117 6.81 0.18 -8.00
N GLY A 118 6.33 0.37 -6.77
CA GLY A 118 6.25 -0.70 -5.78
C GLY A 118 5.22 -1.78 -6.14
N MET A 119 4.05 -1.38 -6.67
CA MET A 119 3.02 -2.34 -7.08
C MET A 119 3.41 -3.13 -8.34
N ASP A 120 4.16 -2.52 -9.28
CA ASP A 120 4.71 -3.22 -10.43
C ASP A 120 5.71 -4.30 -9.97
N GLU A 121 6.59 -3.97 -9.01
CA GLU A 121 7.53 -4.93 -8.42
C GLU A 121 6.79 -6.05 -7.69
N ALA A 122 5.84 -5.72 -6.82
CA ALA A 122 5.02 -6.67 -6.07
C ALA A 122 4.29 -7.64 -7.00
N ALA A 123 3.65 -7.12 -8.06
CA ALA A 123 2.97 -7.95 -9.05
C ALA A 123 3.95 -8.89 -9.76
N PHE A 124 5.11 -8.38 -10.20
CA PHE A 124 6.12 -9.20 -10.86
C PHE A 124 6.61 -10.34 -9.95
N ARG A 125 6.90 -10.06 -8.69
CA ARG A 125 7.35 -11.04 -7.71
C ARG A 125 6.30 -12.14 -7.48
N LEU A 126 5.03 -11.77 -7.32
CA LEU A 126 3.93 -12.73 -7.19
C LEU A 126 3.74 -13.59 -8.44
N PHE A 127 3.80 -13.01 -9.64
CA PHE A 127 3.76 -13.78 -10.89
C PHE A 127 4.97 -14.68 -11.07
N SER A 128 6.15 -14.27 -10.60
CA SER A 128 7.39 -15.05 -10.76
C SER A 128 7.36 -16.39 -10.02
N ILE A 129 6.59 -16.49 -8.93
CA ILE A 129 6.38 -17.74 -8.18
C ILE A 129 5.09 -18.47 -8.59
N GLY A 130 4.37 -18.00 -9.61
CA GLY A 130 3.13 -18.61 -10.06
C GLY A 130 1.91 -18.32 -9.18
N ASN A 131 1.93 -17.24 -8.38
CA ASN A 131 0.82 -16.80 -7.53
C ASN A 131 0.14 -15.51 -8.07
N PRO A 132 -0.62 -15.57 -9.19
CA PRO A 132 -1.31 -14.41 -9.73
C PRO A 132 -2.44 -13.87 -8.83
N ASN A 133 -2.92 -14.67 -7.90
CA ASN A 133 -3.94 -14.29 -6.91
C ASN A 133 -3.33 -13.74 -5.61
N GLY A 134 -2.01 -13.69 -5.50
CA GLY A 134 -1.33 -13.04 -4.38
C GLY A 134 -1.74 -11.57 -4.24
N ILE A 135 -1.67 -11.07 -3.03
CA ILE A 135 -2.27 -9.79 -2.62
C ILE A 135 -1.22 -8.68 -2.70
N ILE A 136 -1.59 -7.57 -3.31
CA ILE A 136 -0.85 -6.31 -3.28
C ILE A 136 -1.65 -5.34 -2.43
N ALA A 137 -1.15 -5.00 -1.26
CA ALA A 137 -1.76 -4.06 -0.33
C ALA A 137 -1.02 -2.72 -0.37
N CYS A 138 -1.75 -1.62 -0.42
CA CYS A 138 -1.19 -0.28 -0.33
C CYS A 138 -1.19 0.18 1.12
N PHE A 139 -0.12 0.87 1.51
CA PHE A 139 0.08 1.39 2.86
C PHE A 139 0.80 2.72 2.79
N ASP A 140 0.58 3.64 3.71
CA ASP A 140 1.30 4.91 3.75
C ASP A 140 2.42 4.88 4.80
N ALA A 141 3.49 5.61 4.54
CA ALA A 141 4.71 5.59 5.35
C ALA A 141 4.53 6.20 6.77
N ASP A 142 3.40 6.84 7.03
CA ASP A 142 3.00 7.42 8.32
C ASP A 142 1.79 6.72 8.96
N ALA A 143 1.32 5.63 8.36
CA ALA A 143 0.22 4.83 8.90
C ALA A 143 0.74 3.69 9.77
N THR A 144 -0.13 3.17 10.64
CA THR A 144 0.09 1.91 11.37
C THR A 144 -1.11 0.98 11.15
N CYS A 145 -1.00 -0.28 11.55
CA CYS A 145 -2.08 -1.26 11.40
C CYS A 145 -2.31 -2.07 12.67
N ALA A 146 -3.45 -2.76 12.73
CA ALA A 146 -3.72 -3.74 13.77
C ALA A 146 -2.85 -5.00 13.58
N ASP A 147 -2.54 -5.70 14.66
CA ASP A 147 -1.65 -6.89 14.67
C ASP A 147 -2.16 -8.05 13.79
N ASN A 148 -3.45 -8.09 13.45
CA ASN A 148 -4.07 -9.08 12.59
C ASN A 148 -4.16 -8.66 11.11
N TYR A 149 -3.50 -7.56 10.71
CA TYR A 149 -3.66 -6.97 9.39
C TYR A 149 -3.31 -7.92 8.25
N LEU A 150 -2.15 -8.56 8.30
CA LEU A 150 -1.70 -9.50 7.26
C LEU A 150 -2.56 -10.77 7.26
N GLU A 151 -2.93 -11.29 8.45
CA GLU A 151 -3.80 -12.45 8.60
C GLU A 151 -5.17 -12.22 7.94
N GLU A 152 -5.82 -11.09 8.23
CA GLU A 152 -7.15 -10.76 7.73
C GLU A 152 -7.17 -10.49 6.21
N LEU A 153 -6.09 -9.94 5.68
CA LEU A 153 -5.91 -9.84 4.22
C LEU A 153 -5.92 -11.24 3.59
N GLU A 154 -5.11 -12.16 4.08
CA GLU A 154 -5.08 -13.53 3.55
C GLU A 154 -6.43 -14.24 3.70
N GLN A 155 -7.05 -14.13 4.88
CA GLN A 155 -8.34 -14.75 5.16
C GLN A 155 -9.44 -14.25 4.21
N LEU A 156 -9.45 -12.97 3.85
CA LEU A 156 -10.40 -12.44 2.89
C LEU A 156 -10.30 -13.17 1.54
N TRP A 157 -9.09 -13.36 1.00
CA TRP A 157 -8.88 -14.03 -0.29
C TRP A 157 -9.06 -15.54 -0.20
N ILE A 158 -8.74 -16.17 0.92
CA ILE A 158 -8.99 -17.60 1.15
C ILE A 158 -10.49 -17.90 1.17
N GLN A 159 -11.25 -17.10 1.92
CA GLN A 159 -12.70 -17.28 2.03
C GLN A 159 -13.45 -16.83 0.78
N ASN A 160 -12.87 -15.95 -0.02
CA ASN A 160 -13.46 -15.39 -1.23
C ASN A 160 -12.42 -15.34 -2.36
N PRO A 161 -12.13 -16.50 -2.99
CA PRO A 161 -11.05 -16.60 -3.99
C PRO A 161 -11.27 -15.75 -5.26
N ASP A 162 -12.51 -15.29 -5.49
CA ASP A 162 -12.90 -14.42 -6.58
C ASP A 162 -12.67 -12.92 -6.31
N THR A 163 -12.18 -12.56 -5.11
CA THR A 163 -11.93 -11.17 -4.74
C THR A 163 -10.96 -10.50 -5.71
N THR A 164 -11.42 -9.41 -6.34
CA THR A 164 -10.59 -8.61 -7.25
C THR A 164 -9.77 -7.57 -6.48
N ALA A 165 -10.43 -6.83 -5.61
CA ALA A 165 -9.83 -5.82 -4.75
C ALA A 165 -10.71 -5.60 -3.52
N CYS A 166 -10.18 -4.89 -2.53
CA CYS A 166 -10.94 -4.47 -1.36
C CYS A 166 -10.55 -3.07 -0.89
N SER A 167 -11.49 -2.42 -0.22
CA SER A 167 -11.19 -1.35 0.73
C SER A 167 -11.01 -1.94 2.12
N ILE A 168 -10.08 -1.36 2.88
CA ILE A 168 -9.75 -1.80 4.24
C ILE A 168 -10.28 -0.74 5.21
N ARG A 169 -10.87 -1.15 6.32
CA ARG A 169 -11.29 -0.23 7.37
C ARG A 169 -10.11 0.63 7.81
N TYR A 170 -10.35 1.91 7.92
CA TYR A 170 -9.40 2.86 8.49
C TYR A 170 -10.04 3.61 9.66
N GLU A 171 -9.21 4.08 10.57
CA GLU A 171 -9.65 4.80 11.76
C GLU A 171 -8.52 5.70 12.26
N HIS A 172 -8.67 7.01 12.06
CA HIS A 172 -7.67 7.96 12.54
C HIS A 172 -7.72 8.09 14.06
N PRO A 173 -6.59 8.32 14.75
CA PRO A 173 -6.59 8.68 16.15
C PRO A 173 -7.28 10.04 16.33
N THR A 174 -8.30 10.09 17.19
CA THR A 174 -9.06 11.31 17.50
C THR A 174 -8.63 11.98 18.81
N SER A 175 -7.64 11.42 19.47
CA SER A 175 -7.01 11.94 20.69
C SER A 175 -5.59 11.43 20.82
N GLY A 176 -4.76 12.14 21.57
CA GLY A 176 -3.37 11.78 21.83
C GLY A 176 -2.56 12.98 22.27
N THR A 177 -1.24 12.79 22.38
CA THR A 177 -0.27 13.83 22.80
C THR A 177 0.76 14.18 21.72
N GLU A 178 0.74 13.46 20.58
CA GLU A 178 1.71 13.66 19.49
C GLU A 178 1.42 14.93 18.67
N TYR A 179 0.15 15.32 18.60
CA TYR A 179 -0.28 16.49 17.82
C TYR A 179 -1.10 17.46 18.68
N PRO A 180 -1.20 18.73 18.29
CA PRO A 180 -2.12 19.69 18.89
C PRO A 180 -3.58 19.19 18.84
N ALA A 181 -4.40 19.60 19.83
CA ALA A 181 -5.80 19.18 19.95
C ALA A 181 -6.65 19.54 18.72
N GLU A 182 -6.30 20.63 18.04
CA GLU A 182 -6.95 21.10 16.82
C GLU A 182 -6.81 20.10 15.66
N ILE A 183 -5.65 19.43 15.54
CA ILE A 183 -5.41 18.37 14.54
C ILE A 183 -6.36 17.20 14.79
N TYR A 184 -6.45 16.71 16.04
CA TYR A 184 -7.37 15.62 16.39
C TYR A 184 -8.84 15.99 16.14
N LYS A 185 -9.23 17.24 16.45
CA LYS A 185 -10.58 17.73 16.17
C LYS A 185 -10.84 17.83 14.67
N GLY A 186 -9.87 18.30 13.90
CA GLY A 186 -9.96 18.41 12.44
C GLY A 186 -10.15 17.05 11.79
N ILE A 187 -9.30 16.07 12.14
CA ILE A 187 -9.35 14.73 11.55
C ILE A 187 -10.65 13.99 11.91
N ALA A 188 -11.19 14.17 13.15
CA ALA A 188 -12.47 13.61 13.53
C ALA A 188 -13.61 14.16 12.66
N GLY A 189 -13.60 15.46 12.36
CA GLY A 189 -14.56 16.08 11.44
C GLY A 189 -14.41 15.57 10.00
N TYR A 190 -13.19 15.42 9.53
CA TYR A 190 -12.89 14.87 8.20
C TYR A 190 -13.37 13.41 8.06
N GLU A 191 -13.06 12.56 9.03
CA GLU A 191 -13.47 11.16 9.01
C GLU A 191 -15.01 11.04 9.08
N LEU A 192 -15.67 11.85 9.91
CA LEU A 192 -17.14 11.91 9.96
C LEU A 192 -17.72 12.31 8.59
N HIS A 193 -17.14 13.32 7.95
CA HIS A 193 -17.57 13.76 6.61
C HIS A 193 -17.47 12.62 5.59
N LEU A 194 -16.34 11.92 5.53
CA LEU A 194 -16.14 10.79 4.60
C LEU A 194 -17.13 9.65 4.86
N ARG A 195 -17.41 9.33 6.14
CA ARG A 195 -18.38 8.30 6.51
C ARG A 195 -19.79 8.69 6.14
N CYS A 196 -20.20 9.94 6.42
CA CYS A 196 -21.51 10.47 6.04
C CYS A 196 -21.70 10.49 4.52
N TYR A 197 -20.68 10.93 3.78
CA TYR A 197 -20.69 10.94 2.30
C TYR A 197 -20.86 9.53 1.74
N ASN A 198 -20.10 8.57 2.25
CA ASN A 198 -20.18 7.17 1.81
C ASN A 198 -21.57 6.57 2.11
N GLN A 199 -22.10 6.79 3.33
CA GLN A 199 -23.43 6.29 3.70
C GLN A 199 -24.55 6.94 2.87
N ALA A 200 -24.47 8.25 2.63
CA ALA A 200 -25.44 8.94 1.77
C ALA A 200 -25.41 8.39 0.34
N SER A 201 -24.19 8.15 -0.21
CA SER A 201 -24.03 7.54 -1.53
C SER A 201 -24.64 6.13 -1.60
N ARG A 202 -24.47 5.32 -0.56
CA ARG A 202 -25.12 3.99 -0.47
C ARG A 202 -26.64 4.10 -0.40
N HIS A 203 -27.15 5.04 0.38
CA HIS A 203 -28.60 5.24 0.55
C HIS A 203 -29.30 5.56 -0.76
N ILE A 204 -28.67 6.34 -1.65
CA ILE A 204 -29.21 6.66 -2.98
C ILE A 204 -28.89 5.59 -4.04
N GLY A 205 -28.26 4.46 -3.66
CA GLY A 205 -27.92 3.36 -4.57
C GLY A 205 -26.77 3.67 -5.52
N PHE A 206 -25.85 4.61 -5.16
CA PHE A 206 -24.68 4.89 -5.99
C PHE A 206 -23.73 3.67 -6.01
N PRO A 207 -23.42 3.11 -7.19
CA PRO A 207 -22.76 1.80 -7.27
C PRO A 207 -21.27 1.81 -6.86
N PHE A 208 -20.67 2.98 -6.70
CA PHE A 208 -19.25 3.15 -6.34
C PHE A 208 -19.06 3.66 -4.92
N SER A 209 -20.01 3.35 -4.03
CA SER A 209 -20.01 3.81 -2.63
C SER A 209 -19.03 3.05 -1.75
N TYR A 210 -17.75 3.07 -2.11
CA TYR A 210 -16.65 2.49 -1.35
C TYR A 210 -15.66 3.58 -0.93
N HIS A 211 -14.97 3.35 0.19
CA HIS A 211 -13.84 4.19 0.54
C HIS A 211 -12.67 3.92 -0.40
N THR A 212 -12.09 4.97 -0.97
CA THR A 212 -10.97 4.89 -1.91
C THR A 212 -9.76 5.61 -1.34
N ILE A 213 -9.25 5.11 -0.21
CA ILE A 213 -8.12 5.71 0.50
C ILE A 213 -6.86 4.95 0.15
N GLY A 214 -5.83 5.68 -0.28
CA GLY A 214 -4.61 5.14 -0.83
C GLY A 214 -3.86 4.17 0.08
N SER A 215 -3.85 4.43 1.39
CA SER A 215 -3.27 3.52 2.39
C SER A 215 -4.16 2.33 2.74
N SER A 216 -5.43 2.34 2.35
CA SER A 216 -6.45 1.41 2.86
C SER A 216 -7.11 0.63 1.73
N MET A 217 -6.32 0.10 0.80
CA MET A 217 -6.79 -0.72 -0.31
C MET A 217 -5.84 -1.88 -0.60
N ALA A 218 -6.40 -2.96 -1.14
CA ALA A 218 -5.61 -4.07 -1.68
C ALA A 218 -6.27 -4.65 -2.94
N CYS A 219 -5.48 -5.31 -3.79
CA CYS A 219 -5.97 -6.02 -4.97
C CYS A 219 -5.14 -7.29 -5.23
N SER A 220 -5.66 -8.23 -6.02
CA SER A 220 -4.83 -9.33 -6.49
C SER A 220 -3.83 -8.87 -7.57
N ALA A 221 -2.68 -9.54 -7.67
CA ALA A 221 -1.70 -9.25 -8.71
C ALA A 221 -2.29 -9.39 -10.12
N ASN A 222 -3.17 -10.37 -10.33
CA ASN A 222 -3.90 -10.55 -11.58
C ASN A 222 -4.81 -9.35 -11.90
N THR A 223 -5.57 -8.87 -10.91
CA THR A 223 -6.41 -7.68 -11.06
C THR A 223 -5.56 -6.46 -11.40
N TYR A 224 -4.45 -6.25 -10.69
CA TYR A 224 -3.54 -5.15 -10.95
C TYR A 224 -3.08 -5.10 -12.41
N VAL A 225 -2.59 -6.22 -12.92
CA VAL A 225 -2.09 -6.35 -14.29
C VAL A 225 -3.21 -6.22 -15.32
N LYS A 226 -4.36 -6.89 -15.08
CA LYS A 226 -5.53 -6.88 -15.97
C LYS A 226 -6.05 -5.47 -16.22
N PHE A 227 -6.07 -4.62 -15.20
CA PHE A 227 -6.56 -3.24 -15.30
C PHE A 227 -5.48 -2.19 -15.63
N GLY A 228 -4.30 -2.65 -16.07
CA GLY A 228 -3.24 -1.78 -16.59
C GLY A 228 -2.41 -1.08 -15.51
N GLY A 229 -2.51 -1.56 -14.26
CA GLY A 229 -1.72 -1.06 -13.14
C GLY A 229 -2.16 0.30 -12.58
N MET A 230 -1.40 0.78 -11.60
CA MET A 230 -1.60 2.09 -10.98
C MET A 230 -1.29 3.21 -11.98
N ASN A 231 -2.06 4.28 -11.93
CA ASN A 231 -1.81 5.50 -12.70
C ASN A 231 -0.75 6.39 -12.00
N ARG A 232 -0.26 7.42 -12.72
CA ARG A 232 0.79 8.33 -12.24
C ARG A 232 0.23 9.68 -11.79
N HIS A 233 -1.04 9.75 -11.41
CA HIS A 233 -1.60 10.99 -10.89
C HIS A 233 -0.90 11.36 -9.58
N LYS A 234 -0.67 12.67 -9.38
CA LYS A 234 -0.05 13.17 -8.14
C LYS A 234 -1.01 13.15 -6.95
N ALA A 235 -2.32 13.12 -7.22
CA ALA A 235 -3.38 13.00 -6.23
C ALA A 235 -4.59 12.28 -6.81
N GLY A 236 -5.31 11.51 -5.97
CA GLY A 236 -6.48 10.74 -6.38
C GLY A 236 -6.15 9.51 -7.25
N GLU A 237 -4.90 9.07 -7.27
CA GLU A 237 -4.47 7.89 -8.00
C GLU A 237 -5.20 6.63 -7.54
N ASP A 238 -5.49 6.52 -6.26
CA ASP A 238 -6.26 5.48 -5.60
C ASP A 238 -7.71 5.43 -6.10
N PHE A 239 -8.38 6.57 -6.12
CA PHE A 239 -9.73 6.70 -6.64
C PHE A 239 -9.82 6.23 -8.10
N TYR A 240 -8.97 6.78 -8.97
CA TYR A 240 -8.97 6.40 -10.38
C TYR A 240 -8.55 4.94 -10.61
N PHE A 241 -7.72 4.38 -9.75
CA PHE A 241 -7.36 2.98 -9.82
C PHE A 241 -8.53 2.07 -9.44
N LEU A 242 -9.18 2.31 -8.32
CA LEU A 242 -10.30 1.50 -7.84
C LEU A 242 -11.55 1.66 -8.72
N GLN A 243 -11.79 2.84 -9.28
CA GLN A 243 -12.88 3.06 -10.24
C GLN A 243 -12.81 2.17 -11.48
N LYS A 244 -11.62 1.74 -11.90
CA LYS A 244 -11.48 0.77 -13.01
C LYS A 244 -11.89 -0.64 -12.58
N ILE A 245 -11.75 -0.98 -11.30
CA ILE A 245 -11.93 -2.34 -10.78
C ILE A 245 -13.35 -2.57 -10.29
N ILE A 246 -13.90 -1.63 -9.50
CA ILE A 246 -15.21 -1.75 -8.85
C ILE A 246 -16.34 -2.19 -9.80
N PRO A 247 -16.47 -1.63 -11.03
CA PRO A 247 -17.53 -2.02 -11.97
C PRO A 247 -17.49 -3.49 -12.43
N HIS A 248 -16.35 -4.14 -12.26
CA HIS A 248 -16.19 -5.54 -12.70
C HIS A 248 -16.61 -6.56 -11.65
N GLY A 249 -17.07 -6.11 -10.49
CA GLY A 249 -17.59 -6.96 -9.41
C GLY A 249 -16.49 -7.56 -8.52
N ASN A 250 -16.93 -8.31 -7.52
CA ASN A 250 -16.08 -8.98 -6.54
C ASN A 250 -15.14 -8.02 -5.77
N PHE A 251 -15.51 -6.75 -5.69
CA PHE A 251 -14.93 -5.77 -4.79
C PHE A 251 -15.52 -5.97 -3.39
N ARG A 252 -14.68 -5.97 -2.36
CA ARG A 252 -15.09 -6.26 -0.98
C ARG A 252 -14.67 -5.17 -0.01
N GLU A 253 -15.24 -5.23 1.19
CA GLU A 253 -14.85 -4.36 2.31
C GLU A 253 -14.27 -5.24 3.42
N LEU A 254 -13.01 -5.02 3.77
CA LEU A 254 -12.34 -5.70 4.86
C LEU A 254 -12.49 -4.86 6.15
N ASN A 255 -13.39 -5.30 7.03
CA ASN A 255 -13.73 -4.59 8.26
C ASN A 255 -13.24 -5.29 9.54
N THR A 256 -12.64 -6.48 9.43
CA THR A 256 -12.16 -7.30 10.55
C THR A 256 -10.77 -6.88 11.05
N THR A 257 -10.08 -6.06 10.27
CA THR A 257 -8.84 -5.38 10.65
C THR A 257 -8.95 -3.89 10.39
N LYS A 258 -7.91 -3.13 10.70
CA LYS A 258 -7.87 -1.69 10.42
C LYS A 258 -6.48 -1.16 10.15
N ILE A 259 -6.44 -0.10 9.38
CA ILE A 259 -5.30 0.80 9.24
C ILE A 259 -5.57 2.05 10.06
N ILE A 260 -4.53 2.60 10.66
CA ILE A 260 -4.57 3.80 11.49
C ILE A 260 -3.68 4.85 10.80
N PRO A 261 -4.23 5.66 9.89
CA PRO A 261 -3.47 6.73 9.23
C PRO A 261 -3.08 7.81 10.24
N SER A 262 -2.01 8.54 9.94
CA SER A 262 -1.64 9.71 10.74
C SER A 262 -2.73 10.80 10.64
N PRO A 263 -3.04 11.49 11.74
CA PRO A 263 -4.02 12.59 11.72
C PRO A 263 -3.45 13.89 11.15
N ARG A 264 -2.16 13.93 10.80
CA ARG A 264 -1.55 15.15 10.20
C ARG A 264 -2.14 15.43 8.81
N SER A 265 -2.28 16.69 8.49
CA SER A 265 -2.74 17.18 7.18
C SER A 265 -1.56 17.39 6.22
#